data_bf6d866c25cf3d58aef045e6c7a63ffb
#
_entry.id   bf6d866c25cf3d58aef045e6c7a63ffb
#
_cell.length_a   1.000
_cell.length_b   1.000
_cell.length_c   1.000
_cell.angle_alpha   90.00
_cell.angle_beta   90.00
_cell.angle_gamma   90.00
#
_symmetry.space_group_name_H-M   'P 1'
#
loop_
_entity.id
_entity.type
_entity.pdbx_description
1 polymer ?
#
loop_
_entity_poly.entity_id
_entity_poly.type
_entity_poly.pdbx_seq_one_letter_code
_entity_poly.pdbx_strand_id
1 'polypeptide(L)'
;MMAQYCFTEDQKAQVAELLAQDSSMWASVLYGIYGADDQIVAVALSQLGNVGGEPYWSWYGFGSRVEWCACFVSWCADQCGYIETGVIPKYAGCVNGVNWFKDRGQWADNDVEPAPGMIIFFDWDNKGSSGPQDGESDHTGIVERVEDGIV
;
A
#
# COMPACT_ATOMS: atom_id res chain seq x y z
N MET A 1 1.03 12.31 1.16
CA MET A 1 -0.24 12.30 0.38
C MET A 1 -0.83 10.92 0.19
N MET A 2 -0.34 9.96 0.92
CA MET A 2 -0.88 8.59 0.94
C MET A 2 -2.36 8.56 1.31
N ALA A 3 -2.81 9.52 2.11
CA ALA A 3 -4.13 9.52 2.74
C ALA A 3 -5.30 9.68 1.78
N GLN A 4 -5.06 9.98 0.52
CA GLN A 4 -6.13 10.34 -0.41
C GLN A 4 -6.71 9.17 -1.19
N TYR A 5 -6.07 8.00 -1.20
CA TYR A 5 -6.42 6.93 -2.13
C TYR A 5 -7.41 5.91 -1.58
N CYS A 6 -7.21 5.41 -0.40
CA CYS A 6 -8.08 4.38 0.14
C CYS A 6 -8.25 4.44 1.67
N PHE A 7 -7.77 5.49 2.30
CA PHE A 7 -7.87 5.63 3.75
C PHE A 7 -9.26 6.07 4.19
N THR A 8 -9.78 5.45 5.24
CA THR A 8 -10.90 6.00 6.02
C THR A 8 -10.44 7.20 6.85
N GLU A 9 -11.37 7.96 7.43
CA GLU A 9 -10.99 9.09 8.30
C GLU A 9 -10.20 8.63 9.54
N ASP A 10 -10.57 7.49 10.12
CA ASP A 10 -9.82 6.91 11.24
C ASP A 10 -8.42 6.49 10.83
N GLN A 11 -8.28 5.89 9.65
CA GLN A 11 -6.99 5.51 9.09
C GLN A 11 -6.12 6.71 8.78
N LYS A 12 -6.69 7.81 8.28
CA LYS A 12 -5.96 9.06 8.06
C LYS A 12 -5.40 9.61 9.37
N ALA A 13 -6.18 9.56 10.44
CA ALA A 13 -5.73 10.00 11.76
C ALA A 13 -4.59 9.12 12.28
N GLN A 14 -4.67 7.80 12.09
CA GLN A 14 -3.61 6.85 12.45
C GLN A 14 -2.33 7.09 11.64
N VAL A 15 -2.44 7.33 10.34
CA VAL A 15 -1.27 7.66 9.50
C VAL A 15 -0.63 8.97 9.94
N ALA A 16 -1.41 10.00 10.25
CA ALA A 16 -0.89 11.26 10.76
C ALA A 16 -0.14 11.09 12.08
N GLU A 17 -0.65 10.24 12.97
CA GLU A 17 0.00 9.87 14.21
C GLU A 17 1.30 9.10 13.98
N LEU A 18 1.29 8.11 13.09
CA LEU A 18 2.47 7.34 12.72
C LEU A 18 3.57 8.21 12.09
N LEU A 19 3.20 9.14 11.21
CA LEU A 19 4.14 10.06 10.59
C LEU A 19 4.80 11.03 11.58
N ALA A 20 4.17 11.29 12.71
CA ALA A 20 4.72 12.09 13.80
C ALA A 20 5.69 11.29 14.69
N GLN A 21 5.81 9.98 14.50
CA GLN A 21 6.64 9.07 15.29
C GLN A 21 7.86 8.61 14.51
N ASP A 22 8.72 7.83 15.16
CA ASP A 22 9.88 7.21 14.54
C ASP A 22 9.46 6.22 13.44
N SER A 23 10.24 6.12 12.37
CA SER A 23 10.05 5.16 11.27
C SER A 23 9.98 3.69 11.73
N SER A 24 10.48 3.38 12.92
CA SER A 24 10.35 2.05 13.53
C SER A 24 8.90 1.63 13.80
N MET A 25 7.95 2.56 13.79
CA MET A 25 6.52 2.30 13.94
C MET A 25 5.87 1.75 12.67
N TRP A 26 6.56 1.80 11.56
CA TRP A 26 6.05 1.25 10.31
C TRP A 26 6.20 -0.27 10.30
N ALA A 27 5.18 -0.94 9.80
CA ALA A 27 5.18 -2.39 9.78
C ALA A 27 6.22 -2.96 8.82
N SER A 28 6.23 -2.49 7.59
CA SER A 28 7.17 -2.99 6.59
C SER A 28 7.13 -2.16 5.32
N VAL A 29 8.26 -2.00 4.68
CA VAL A 29 8.39 -1.43 3.35
C VAL A 29 8.74 -2.53 2.37
N LEU A 30 8.00 -2.60 1.29
CA LEU A 30 8.21 -3.59 0.27
C LEU A 30 8.82 -2.99 -0.98
N TYR A 31 9.89 -3.57 -1.42
CA TYR A 31 10.54 -3.22 -2.66
C TYR A 31 10.02 -4.10 -3.79
N GLY A 32 8.92 -3.67 -4.41
CA GLY A 32 8.33 -4.41 -5.53
C GLY A 32 9.05 -4.18 -6.86
N ILE A 33 9.72 -3.04 -6.98
CA ILE A 33 10.35 -2.60 -8.23
C ILE A 33 11.72 -1.99 -7.91
N TYR A 34 12.75 -2.42 -8.62
CA TYR A 34 14.09 -1.88 -8.44
C TYR A 34 14.18 -0.47 -9.05
N GLY A 35 14.47 0.50 -8.20
CA GLY A 35 14.61 1.89 -8.60
C GLY A 35 13.31 2.69 -8.48
N ALA A 36 13.41 4.01 -8.62
CA ALA A 36 12.26 4.89 -8.62
C ALA A 36 11.35 4.56 -9.81
N ASP A 37 10.12 4.19 -9.53
CA ASP A 37 9.12 3.94 -10.58
C ASP A 37 8.07 5.02 -10.57
N ASP A 38 8.30 6.02 -11.40
CA ASP A 38 7.37 7.12 -11.58
C ASP A 38 6.07 6.71 -12.30
N GLN A 39 6.07 5.57 -13.00
CA GLN A 39 4.92 5.14 -13.79
C GLN A 39 3.75 4.73 -12.90
N ILE A 40 3.98 3.87 -11.92
CA ILE A 40 2.90 3.46 -11.00
C ILE A 40 2.45 4.63 -10.12
N VAL A 41 3.36 5.51 -9.75
CA VAL A 41 3.05 6.74 -9.02
C VAL A 41 2.13 7.64 -9.86
N ALA A 42 2.46 7.86 -11.14
CA ALA A 42 1.63 8.66 -12.04
C ALA A 42 0.22 8.07 -12.20
N VAL A 43 0.11 6.76 -12.35
CA VAL A 43 -1.19 6.06 -12.41
C VAL A 43 -1.98 6.30 -11.12
N ALA A 44 -1.36 6.11 -9.97
CA ALA A 44 -2.01 6.33 -8.68
C ALA A 44 -2.49 7.78 -8.53
N LEU A 45 -1.66 8.75 -8.85
CA LEU A 45 -1.99 10.18 -8.78
C LEU A 45 -3.15 10.56 -9.71
N SER A 46 -3.29 9.91 -10.86
CA SER A 46 -4.40 10.13 -11.79
C SER A 46 -5.77 9.77 -11.19
N GLN A 47 -5.78 8.99 -10.11
CA GLN A 47 -6.99 8.52 -9.44
C GLN A 47 -7.42 9.39 -8.25
N LEU A 48 -6.72 10.48 -8.01
CA LEU A 48 -7.07 11.41 -6.93
C LEU A 48 -8.52 11.86 -7.03
N GLY A 49 -9.20 11.86 -5.88
CA GLY A 49 -10.60 12.26 -5.79
C GLY A 49 -11.59 11.11 -5.92
N ASN A 50 -11.15 9.88 -6.23
CA ASN A 50 -12.04 8.73 -6.19
C ASN A 50 -12.48 8.42 -4.76
N VAL A 51 -13.77 8.23 -4.58
CA VAL A 51 -14.38 7.89 -3.29
C VAL A 51 -15.12 6.56 -3.42
N GLY A 52 -14.93 5.68 -2.46
CA GLY A 52 -15.60 4.38 -2.40
C GLY A 52 -14.92 3.25 -3.16
N GLY A 53 -13.97 3.57 -4.05
CA GLY A 53 -13.11 2.58 -4.70
C GLY A 53 -13.78 1.63 -5.68
N GLU A 54 -15.00 1.96 -6.17
CA GLU A 54 -15.76 1.08 -7.07
C GLU A 54 -14.96 0.63 -8.30
N PRO A 55 -14.20 1.49 -9.00
CA PRO A 55 -13.41 1.07 -10.16
C PRO A 55 -12.42 -0.05 -9.85
N TYR A 56 -11.91 -0.10 -8.63
CA TYR A 56 -10.84 -1.02 -8.24
C TYR A 56 -11.39 -2.34 -7.70
N TRP A 57 -12.32 -2.30 -6.76
CA TRP A 57 -12.89 -3.54 -6.23
C TRP A 57 -13.78 -4.26 -7.25
N SER A 58 -14.49 -3.53 -8.12
CA SER A 58 -15.28 -4.15 -9.18
C SER A 58 -14.40 -4.77 -10.27
N TRP A 59 -13.33 -4.08 -10.67
CA TRP A 59 -12.32 -4.63 -11.58
C TRP A 59 -11.69 -5.91 -11.02
N TYR A 60 -11.44 -5.93 -9.72
CA TYR A 60 -10.89 -7.12 -9.06
C TYR A 60 -11.85 -8.32 -9.15
N GLY A 61 -13.14 -8.08 -9.14
CA GLY A 61 -14.19 -9.10 -9.25
C GLY A 61 -15.20 -9.10 -8.09
N PHE A 62 -15.15 -8.11 -7.21
CA PHE A 62 -16.13 -8.00 -6.13
C PHE A 62 -17.44 -7.37 -6.63
N GLY A 63 -18.56 -7.91 -6.17
CA GLY A 63 -19.90 -7.41 -6.54
C GLY A 63 -20.44 -6.29 -5.65
N SER A 64 -19.70 -5.95 -4.60
CA SER A 64 -20.05 -4.90 -3.65
C SER A 64 -18.80 -4.34 -3.00
N ARG A 65 -18.95 -3.21 -2.32
CA ARG A 65 -17.81 -2.55 -1.67
C ARG A 65 -17.15 -3.45 -0.62
N VAL A 66 -15.83 -3.52 -0.73
CA VAL A 66 -14.94 -4.19 0.22
C VAL A 66 -13.86 -3.21 0.68
N GLU A 67 -13.00 -3.61 1.60
CA GLU A 67 -11.74 -2.90 1.84
C GLU A 67 -10.89 -3.00 0.57
N TRP A 68 -10.62 -1.86 -0.05
CA TRP A 68 -10.11 -1.82 -1.42
C TRP A 68 -8.67 -1.31 -1.59
N CYS A 69 -7.93 -1.17 -0.50
CA CYS A 69 -6.54 -0.72 -0.57
C CYS A 69 -5.67 -1.62 -1.46
N ALA A 70 -5.75 -2.93 -1.25
CA ALA A 70 -5.03 -3.91 -2.06
C ALA A 70 -5.56 -4.00 -3.49
N CYS A 71 -6.87 -3.86 -3.67
CA CYS A 71 -7.48 -3.78 -5.00
C CYS A 71 -6.96 -2.57 -5.79
N PHE A 72 -6.80 -1.43 -5.13
CA PHE A 72 -6.26 -0.22 -5.73
C PHE A 72 -4.81 -0.40 -6.18
N VAL A 73 -3.95 -0.92 -5.29
CA VAL A 73 -2.54 -1.19 -5.65
C VAL A 73 -2.46 -2.16 -6.83
N SER A 74 -3.25 -3.23 -6.79
CA SER A 74 -3.32 -4.21 -7.89
C SER A 74 -3.79 -3.57 -9.19
N TRP A 75 -4.81 -2.71 -9.14
CA TRP A 75 -5.30 -2.00 -10.31
C TRP A 75 -4.23 -1.08 -10.91
N CYS A 76 -3.53 -0.31 -10.08
CA CYS A 76 -2.42 0.53 -10.55
C CYS A 76 -1.31 -0.31 -11.20
N ALA A 77 -0.98 -1.44 -10.61
CA ALA A 77 0.00 -2.37 -11.17
C ALA A 77 -0.45 -2.94 -12.52
N ASP A 78 -1.73 -3.27 -12.66
CA ASP A 78 -2.30 -3.75 -13.92
C ASP A 78 -2.20 -2.70 -15.03
N GLN A 79 -2.49 -1.44 -14.72
CA GLN A 79 -2.36 -0.33 -15.67
C GLN A 79 -0.92 -0.16 -16.18
N CYS A 80 0.06 -0.54 -15.39
CA CYS A 80 1.48 -0.52 -15.76
C CYS A 80 1.96 -1.81 -16.43
N GLY A 81 1.12 -2.84 -16.56
CA GLY A 81 1.52 -4.15 -17.06
C GLY A 81 2.30 -5.00 -16.05
N TYR A 82 2.33 -4.62 -14.79
CA TYR A 82 3.17 -5.27 -13.76
C TYR A 82 2.59 -6.57 -13.23
N ILE A 83 1.30 -6.78 -13.35
CA ILE A 83 0.69 -8.08 -13.03
C ILE A 83 1.06 -9.11 -14.09
N GLU A 84 0.91 -8.76 -15.36
CA GLU A 84 1.24 -9.63 -16.49
C GLU A 84 2.71 -10.04 -16.49
N THR A 85 3.60 -9.10 -16.17
CA THR A 85 5.05 -9.34 -16.13
C THR A 85 5.53 -9.97 -14.81
N GLY A 86 4.66 -10.13 -13.83
CA GLY A 86 5.01 -10.74 -12.54
C GLY A 86 5.82 -9.86 -11.61
N VAL A 87 5.81 -8.55 -11.81
CA VAL A 87 6.51 -7.57 -10.94
C VAL A 87 5.74 -7.32 -9.65
N ILE A 88 4.42 -7.17 -9.77
CA ILE A 88 3.52 -6.96 -8.63
C ILE A 88 2.35 -7.95 -8.75
N PRO A 89 1.93 -8.60 -7.66
CA PRO A 89 0.83 -9.55 -7.73
C PRO A 89 -0.53 -8.85 -7.81
N LYS A 90 -1.52 -9.58 -8.30
CA LYS A 90 -2.92 -9.21 -8.10
C LYS A 90 -3.36 -9.74 -6.73
N TYR A 91 -3.60 -8.86 -5.78
CA TYR A 91 -3.99 -9.25 -4.42
C TYR A 91 -5.09 -8.33 -3.88
N ALA A 92 -5.96 -8.90 -3.05
CA ALA A 92 -7.04 -8.20 -2.37
C ALA A 92 -6.84 -8.17 -0.85
N GLY A 93 -6.05 -9.10 -0.31
CA GLY A 93 -5.68 -9.16 1.11
C GLY A 93 -4.24 -8.72 1.32
N CYS A 94 -4.00 -7.84 2.27
CA CYS A 94 -2.66 -7.33 2.55
C CYS A 94 -1.68 -8.44 2.95
N VAL A 95 -2.10 -9.39 3.77
CA VAL A 95 -1.27 -10.53 4.18
C VAL A 95 -0.82 -11.36 2.97
N ASN A 96 -1.71 -11.55 2.00
CA ASN A 96 -1.36 -12.28 0.77
C ASN A 96 -0.31 -11.54 -0.05
N GLY A 97 -0.43 -10.21 -0.13
CA GLY A 97 0.58 -9.37 -0.77
C GLY A 97 1.94 -9.50 -0.10
N VAL A 98 1.98 -9.36 1.21
CA VAL A 98 3.21 -9.52 2.02
C VAL A 98 3.88 -10.86 1.74
N ASN A 99 3.12 -11.95 1.83
CA ASN A 99 3.64 -13.30 1.62
C ASN A 99 4.20 -13.49 0.21
N TRP A 100 3.50 -12.96 -0.80
CA TRP A 100 3.96 -13.05 -2.18
C TRP A 100 5.34 -12.43 -2.37
N PHE A 101 5.58 -11.26 -1.79
CA PHE A 101 6.87 -10.59 -1.89
C PHE A 101 7.95 -11.25 -1.04
N LYS A 102 7.60 -11.74 0.14
CA LYS A 102 8.54 -12.52 0.98
C LYS A 102 9.01 -13.79 0.27
N ASP A 103 8.10 -14.51 -0.36
CA ASP A 103 8.42 -15.74 -1.09
C ASP A 103 9.38 -15.50 -2.27
N ARG A 104 9.43 -14.28 -2.79
CA ARG A 104 10.34 -13.89 -3.87
C ARG A 104 11.63 -13.21 -3.41
N GLY A 105 11.84 -13.10 -2.11
CA GLY A 105 13.01 -12.40 -1.58
C GLY A 105 13.02 -10.88 -1.87
N GLN A 106 11.85 -10.30 -2.08
CA GLN A 106 11.66 -8.88 -2.40
C GLN A 106 11.12 -8.06 -1.22
N TRP A 107 11.13 -8.65 -0.05
CA TRP A 107 10.70 -8.01 1.18
C TRP A 107 11.84 -7.19 1.79
N ALA A 108 11.54 -5.97 2.20
CA ALA A 108 12.42 -5.14 3.00
C ALA A 108 11.70 -4.72 4.29
N ASP A 109 12.42 -4.76 5.38
CA ASP A 109 11.92 -4.30 6.66
C ASP A 109 12.01 -2.77 6.79
N ASN A 110 11.50 -2.22 7.87
CA ASN A 110 11.40 -0.79 8.12
C ASN A 110 12.73 -0.05 8.29
N ASP A 111 13.85 -0.73 8.22
CA ASP A 111 15.20 -0.15 8.21
C ASP A 111 15.64 0.34 6.81
N VAL A 112 14.86 0.02 5.78
CA VAL A 112 15.12 0.47 4.41
C VAL A 112 14.40 1.80 4.17
N GLU A 113 15.14 2.76 3.60
CA GLU A 113 14.52 4.03 3.20
C GLU A 113 13.58 3.81 2.02
N PRO A 114 12.30 4.20 2.16
CA PRO A 114 11.34 4.07 1.06
C PRO A 114 11.73 4.94 -0.13
N ALA A 115 11.33 4.51 -1.32
CA ALA A 115 11.50 5.27 -2.55
C ALA A 115 10.18 5.30 -3.34
N PRO A 116 9.98 6.30 -4.21
CA PRO A 116 8.77 6.38 -5.05
C PRO A 116 8.55 5.09 -5.84
N GLY A 117 7.31 4.62 -5.88
CA GLY A 117 6.90 3.40 -6.56
C GLY A 117 7.03 2.13 -5.73
N MET A 118 7.62 2.18 -4.55
CA MET A 118 7.59 1.05 -3.62
C MET A 118 6.17 0.80 -3.15
N ILE A 119 5.87 -0.47 -2.91
CA ILE A 119 4.64 -0.88 -2.24
C ILE A 119 4.91 -0.94 -0.75
N ILE A 120 4.13 -0.22 0.02
CA ILE A 120 4.27 -0.15 1.47
C ILE A 120 3.13 -0.89 2.15
N PHE A 121 3.43 -1.59 3.24
CA PHE A 121 2.46 -2.29 4.06
C PHE A 121 2.52 -1.77 5.48
N PHE A 122 1.36 -1.64 6.09
CA PHE A 122 1.20 -1.16 7.45
C PHE A 122 0.56 -2.23 8.32
N ASP A 123 1.10 -2.39 9.50
CA ASP A 123 0.49 -3.10 10.60
C ASP A 123 0.11 -2.04 11.65
N TRP A 124 -1.11 -1.52 11.55
CA TRP A 124 -1.52 -0.42 12.40
C TRP A 124 -1.94 -0.88 13.78
N ASP A 125 -2.80 -1.89 13.80
CA ASP A 125 -3.33 -2.44 15.03
C ASP A 125 -4.04 -3.77 14.77
N ASN A 126 -4.58 -4.33 15.82
CA ASN A 126 -5.34 -5.54 15.74
C ASN A 126 -6.70 -5.29 15.04
N LYS A 127 -6.71 -5.34 13.71
CA LYS A 127 -7.89 -5.25 12.84
C LYS A 127 -8.63 -3.92 12.89
N GLY A 128 -7.90 -2.83 12.90
CA GLY A 128 -8.46 -1.49 12.85
C GLY A 128 -9.03 -1.00 14.16
N SER A 129 -8.73 -1.66 15.26
CA SER A 129 -9.02 -1.20 16.61
C SER A 129 -7.74 -0.70 17.29
N SER A 130 -7.85 0.19 18.23
CA SER A 130 -6.71 0.67 18.99
C SER A 130 -6.12 -0.46 19.87
N GLY A 131 -5.15 -1.16 19.35
CA GLY A 131 -4.48 -2.25 20.02
C GLY A 131 -3.02 -2.37 19.63
N PRO A 132 -2.26 -3.26 20.22
CA PRO A 132 -0.89 -3.53 19.79
C PRO A 132 -0.89 -4.17 18.40
N GLN A 133 0.15 -3.88 17.62
CA GLN A 133 0.41 -4.53 16.34
C GLN A 133 0.45 -6.06 16.53
N ASP A 134 -0.19 -6.79 15.63
CA ASP A 134 -0.28 -8.25 15.71
C ASP A 134 0.68 -8.99 14.77
N GLY A 135 1.45 -8.27 13.96
CA GLY A 135 2.37 -8.83 12.99
C GLY A 135 1.76 -9.12 11.62
N GLU A 136 0.48 -8.81 11.43
CA GLU A 136 -0.22 -8.95 10.17
C GLU A 136 -0.54 -7.58 9.56
N SER A 137 -0.36 -7.46 8.26
CA SER A 137 -0.63 -6.18 7.58
C SER A 137 -2.11 -5.90 7.43
N ASP A 138 -2.51 -4.70 7.86
CA ASP A 138 -3.89 -4.19 7.77
C ASP A 138 -4.11 -3.28 6.57
N HIS A 139 -3.06 -2.68 6.02
CA HIS A 139 -3.17 -1.71 4.95
C HIS A 139 -1.98 -1.76 4.01
N THR A 140 -2.20 -1.34 2.77
CA THR A 140 -1.16 -1.24 1.75
C THR A 140 -1.35 0.02 0.92
N GLY A 141 -0.26 0.53 0.37
CA GLY A 141 -0.27 1.70 -0.49
C GLY A 141 0.95 1.74 -1.40
N ILE A 142 1.04 2.82 -2.16
CA ILE A 142 2.16 3.10 -3.07
C ILE A 142 2.87 4.34 -2.56
N VAL A 143 4.19 4.29 -2.44
CA VAL A 143 4.99 5.44 -2.03
C VAL A 143 5.01 6.45 -3.17
N GLU A 144 4.49 7.64 -2.92
CA GLU A 144 4.53 8.76 -3.86
C GLU A 144 5.89 9.43 -3.86
N ARG A 145 6.37 9.78 -2.66
CA ARG A 145 7.63 10.48 -2.46
C ARG A 145 8.10 10.35 -1.01
N VAL A 146 9.36 10.68 -0.79
CA VAL A 146 9.94 10.78 0.54
C VAL A 146 10.54 12.17 0.68
N GLU A 147 10.13 12.91 1.70
CA GLU A 147 10.66 14.24 2.03
C GLU A 147 11.01 14.30 3.51
N ASP A 148 12.25 14.62 3.84
CA ASP A 148 12.75 14.73 5.22
C ASP A 148 12.44 13.48 6.08
N GLY A 149 12.54 12.29 5.48
CA GLY A 149 12.25 11.01 6.14
C GLY A 149 10.75 10.71 6.30
N ILE A 150 9.87 11.51 5.70
CA ILE A 150 8.41 11.33 5.71
C ILE A 150 7.97 10.77 4.35
N VAL A 151 7.16 9.71 4.40
CA VAL A 151 6.62 9.01 3.22
C VAL A 151 5.21 9.46 2.92
#